data_83c27bfbaa773268093673fe16ee24e1
#
_entry.id   83c27bfbaa773268093673fe16ee24e1
#
_cell.length_a   1.000
_cell.length_b   1.000
_cell.length_c   1.000
_cell.angle_alpha   90.00
_cell.angle_beta   90.00
_cell.angle_gamma   90.00
#
_symmetry.space_group_name_H-M   'P 1'
#
loop_
_entity.id
_entity.type
_entity.pdbx_description
1 polymer ?
#
loop_
_entity_poly.entity_id
_entity_poly.type
_entity_poly.pdbx_seq_one_letter_code
_entity_poly.pdbx_strand_id
1 'polypeptide(L)'
;DLGFVARCRNFEAGRAVGQHLAELGHRRVAFVGGPEASIDAQDRLRGLKGALDEVGVTMRPDDVTFGPSYESEAGAQAAREYLRRGVANRPTASVVGNDAMAIGFMRELLKAGVRIPEEHSVAGFDGVEEGARFWPGLTTAEQPMEQLGRAAVAALLDRIDDPESDVAMTVEYPMPLSLRESTGPAPGASGVKRPRTANA
;
A
#
# COMPACT_ATOMS: atom_id res chain seq x y z
N ASP A 1 -24.15 -4.76 18.26
CA ASP A 1 -22.74 -5.13 18.09
C ASP A 1 -22.66 -6.60 17.73
N LEU A 2 -22.22 -6.94 16.51
CA LEU A 2 -22.23 -8.33 16.03
C LEU A 2 -21.11 -9.19 16.64
N GLY A 3 -20.22 -8.57 17.43
CA GLY A 3 -19.15 -9.25 18.17
C GLY A 3 -18.02 -9.87 17.32
N PHE A 4 -18.17 -9.99 15.99
CA PHE A 4 -17.18 -10.57 15.10
C PHE A 4 -16.55 -9.52 14.18
N VAL A 5 -15.21 -9.53 14.10
CA VAL A 5 -14.42 -8.67 13.21
C VAL A 5 -13.41 -9.52 12.45
N ALA A 6 -13.52 -9.57 11.12
CA ALA A 6 -12.47 -10.08 10.25
C ALA A 6 -11.72 -8.90 9.66
N ARG A 7 -10.42 -8.81 9.88
CA ARG A 7 -9.59 -7.70 9.36
C ARG A 7 -8.22 -8.16 8.86
N CYS A 8 -7.58 -7.30 8.09
CA CYS A 8 -6.21 -7.51 7.65
C CYS A 8 -5.20 -6.95 8.66
N ARG A 9 -4.02 -7.53 8.69
CA ARG A 9 -2.87 -7.02 9.45
C ARG A 9 -2.22 -5.85 8.71
N ASN A 10 -2.91 -4.70 8.74
CA ASN A 10 -2.52 -3.50 7.99
C ASN A 10 -1.17 -2.93 8.44
N PHE A 11 -0.84 -3.01 9.74
CA PHE A 11 0.44 -2.56 10.27
C PHE A 11 1.60 -3.39 9.68
N GLU A 12 1.50 -4.72 9.70
CA GLU A 12 2.51 -5.63 9.16
C GLU A 12 2.65 -5.48 7.64
N ALA A 13 1.53 -5.23 6.94
CA ALA A 13 1.55 -4.96 5.50
C ALA A 13 2.29 -3.65 5.19
N GLY A 14 2.01 -2.57 5.91
CA GLY A 14 2.73 -1.30 5.79
C GLY A 14 4.22 -1.46 6.08
N ARG A 15 4.56 -2.25 7.10
CA ARG A 15 5.94 -2.58 7.44
C ARG A 15 6.64 -3.37 6.34
N ALA A 16 6.00 -4.38 5.75
CA ALA A 16 6.58 -5.17 4.66
C ALA A 16 6.87 -4.31 3.42
N VAL A 17 5.95 -3.41 3.05
CA VAL A 17 6.17 -2.45 1.96
C VAL A 17 7.34 -1.52 2.29
N GLY A 18 7.43 -1.01 3.52
CA GLY A 18 8.53 -0.15 3.97
C GLY A 18 9.89 -0.83 3.90
N GLN A 19 9.98 -2.08 4.38
CA GLN A 19 11.19 -2.88 4.30
C GLN A 19 11.64 -3.11 2.86
N HIS A 20 10.72 -3.50 1.98
CA HIS A 20 10.97 -3.67 0.56
C HIS A 20 11.56 -2.41 -0.09
N LEU A 21 10.97 -1.23 0.15
CA LEU A 21 11.48 0.02 -0.41
C LEU A 21 12.84 0.42 0.20
N ALA A 22 13.05 0.16 1.49
CA ALA A 22 14.35 0.39 2.14
C ALA A 22 15.47 -0.50 1.57
N GLU A 23 15.17 -1.78 1.28
CA GLU A 23 16.07 -2.74 0.62
C GLU A 23 16.41 -2.30 -0.81
N LEU A 24 15.48 -1.69 -1.52
CA LEU A 24 15.69 -1.06 -2.83
C LEU A 24 16.50 0.25 -2.76
N GLY A 25 16.90 0.67 -1.56
CA GLY A 25 17.73 1.86 -1.36
C GLY A 25 16.98 3.17 -1.29
N HIS A 26 15.64 3.16 -1.25
CA HIS A 26 14.89 4.41 -1.08
C HIS A 26 15.15 5.01 0.29
N ARG A 27 15.45 6.32 0.31
CA ARG A 27 15.73 7.10 1.54
C ARG A 27 14.77 8.28 1.70
N ARG A 28 13.91 8.47 0.72
CA ARG A 28 12.80 9.42 0.78
C ARG A 28 11.56 8.80 0.17
N VAL A 29 10.60 8.50 1.02
CA VAL A 29 9.35 7.80 0.68
C VAL A 29 8.18 8.68 1.07
N ALA A 30 7.17 8.79 0.19
CA ALA A 30 5.90 9.42 0.50
C ALA A 30 4.84 8.38 0.86
N PHE A 31 3.86 8.80 1.66
CA PHE A 31 2.61 8.08 1.89
C PHE A 31 1.43 8.92 1.40
N VAL A 32 0.57 8.28 0.62
CA VAL A 32 -0.67 8.88 0.10
C VAL A 32 -1.84 8.03 0.58
N GLY A 33 -2.38 8.38 1.74
CA GLY A 33 -3.52 7.66 2.35
C GLY A 33 -4.88 8.03 1.73
N GLY A 34 -5.88 7.16 1.97
CA GLY A 34 -7.29 7.53 1.83
C GLY A 34 -7.73 8.47 2.97
N PRO A 35 -8.99 8.43 3.43
CA PRO A 35 -9.45 9.29 4.52
C PRO A 35 -8.57 9.15 5.78
N GLU A 36 -8.16 10.28 6.35
CA GLU A 36 -7.26 10.32 7.51
C GLU A 36 -7.82 9.59 8.73
N ALA A 37 -9.15 9.58 8.89
CA ALA A 37 -9.83 8.86 9.97
C ALA A 37 -9.85 7.34 9.79
N SER A 38 -9.38 6.81 8.66
CA SER A 38 -9.34 5.37 8.41
C SER A 38 -8.28 4.71 9.28
N ILE A 39 -8.71 3.76 10.12
CA ILE A 39 -7.81 2.95 10.97
C ILE A 39 -6.80 2.20 10.09
N ASP A 40 -7.25 1.62 8.97
CA ASP A 40 -6.39 0.87 8.04
C ASP A 40 -5.29 1.77 7.45
N ALA A 41 -5.63 3.00 7.03
CA ALA A 41 -4.65 3.96 6.53
C ALA A 41 -3.61 4.33 7.59
N GLN A 42 -4.06 4.54 8.84
CA GLN A 42 -3.17 4.85 9.96
C GLN A 42 -2.25 3.68 10.30
N ASP A 43 -2.76 2.46 10.29
CA ASP A 43 -1.97 1.25 10.55
C ASP A 43 -0.93 1.02 9.45
N ARG A 44 -1.30 1.14 8.17
CA ARG A 44 -0.38 1.08 7.03
C ARG A 44 0.74 2.11 7.16
N LEU A 45 0.39 3.36 7.49
CA LEU A 45 1.37 4.43 7.70
C LEU A 45 2.29 4.15 8.90
N ARG A 46 1.76 3.69 10.02
CA ARG A 46 2.58 3.36 11.21
C ARG A 46 3.57 2.25 10.91
N GLY A 47 3.13 1.19 10.21
CA GLY A 47 3.99 0.10 9.78
C GLY A 47 5.10 0.57 8.85
N LEU A 48 4.75 1.38 7.84
CA LEU A 48 5.70 1.98 6.91
C LEU A 48 6.76 2.82 7.63
N LYS A 49 6.33 3.73 8.52
CA LYS A 49 7.25 4.57 9.32
C LYS A 49 8.18 3.71 10.15
N GLY A 50 7.65 2.71 10.87
CA GLY A 50 8.47 1.82 11.69
C GLY A 50 9.58 1.12 10.91
N ALA A 51 9.26 0.59 9.72
CA ALA A 51 10.26 -0.06 8.87
C ALA A 51 11.34 0.90 8.35
N LEU A 52 10.96 2.11 8.00
CA LEU A 52 11.91 3.13 7.52
C LEU A 52 12.80 3.64 8.65
N ASP A 53 12.24 3.87 9.83
CA ASP A 53 13.00 4.32 11.01
C ASP A 53 14.07 3.31 11.45
N GLU A 54 13.83 2.00 11.30
CA GLU A 54 14.81 0.94 11.57
C GLU A 54 16.09 1.04 10.72
N VAL A 55 15.99 1.64 9.55
CA VAL A 55 17.13 1.88 8.65
C VAL A 55 17.59 3.35 8.65
N GLY A 56 17.15 4.13 9.63
CA GLY A 56 17.53 5.53 9.80
C GLY A 56 16.89 6.49 8.80
N VAL A 57 15.75 6.12 8.22
CA VAL A 57 14.99 6.95 7.27
C VAL A 57 13.74 7.48 7.94
N THR A 58 13.75 8.75 8.29
CA THR A 58 12.58 9.42 8.87
C THR A 58 11.72 10.08 7.79
N MET A 59 10.44 9.74 7.75
CA MET A 59 9.47 10.36 6.83
C MET A 59 9.21 11.81 7.23
N ARG A 60 9.26 12.72 6.25
CA ARG A 60 8.95 14.13 6.48
C ARG A 60 7.44 14.33 6.59
N PRO A 61 6.96 15.27 7.41
CA PRO A 61 5.52 15.58 7.47
C PRO A 61 4.91 15.89 6.09
N ASP A 62 5.62 16.64 5.27
CA ASP A 62 5.18 17.02 3.92
C ASP A 62 5.10 15.83 2.92
N ASP A 63 5.70 14.69 3.26
CA ASP A 63 5.67 13.48 2.45
C ASP A 63 4.54 12.51 2.90
N VAL A 64 3.69 12.95 3.86
CA VAL A 64 2.49 12.22 4.31
C VAL A 64 1.26 13.04 3.94
N THR A 65 0.40 12.48 3.12
CA THR A 65 -0.85 13.12 2.68
C THR A 65 -2.02 12.17 2.79
N PHE A 66 -3.22 12.71 2.99
CA PHE A 66 -4.46 11.96 3.02
C PHE A 66 -5.45 12.56 2.03
N GLY A 67 -6.15 11.69 1.31
CA GLY A 67 -7.20 12.08 0.38
C GLY A 67 -8.60 11.94 0.98
N PRO A 68 -9.62 12.46 0.29
CA PRO A 68 -11.01 12.39 0.77
C PRO A 68 -11.64 11.00 0.61
N SER A 69 -11.06 10.13 -0.21
CA SER A 69 -11.59 8.81 -0.53
C SER A 69 -10.49 7.85 -0.94
N TYR A 70 -10.87 6.58 -1.16
CA TYR A 70 -10.01 5.53 -1.73
C TYR A 70 -10.17 5.39 -3.26
N GLU A 71 -10.76 6.37 -3.92
CA GLU A 71 -11.00 6.35 -5.35
C GLU A 71 -9.76 6.72 -6.17
N SER A 72 -9.71 6.25 -7.40
CA SER A 72 -8.60 6.50 -8.35
C SER A 72 -8.32 8.01 -8.53
N GLU A 73 -9.35 8.85 -8.50
CA GLU A 73 -9.20 10.30 -8.63
C GLU A 73 -8.45 10.94 -7.45
N ALA A 74 -8.63 10.42 -6.23
CA ALA A 74 -7.86 10.90 -5.07
C ALA A 74 -6.36 10.62 -5.26
N GLY A 75 -6.01 9.45 -5.79
CA GLY A 75 -4.63 9.13 -6.17
C GLY A 75 -4.10 10.02 -7.29
N ALA A 76 -4.91 10.28 -8.32
CA ALA A 76 -4.55 11.16 -9.41
C ALA A 76 -4.30 12.60 -8.93
N GLN A 77 -5.12 13.11 -8.03
CA GLN A 77 -4.92 14.42 -7.42
C GLN A 77 -3.59 14.49 -6.63
N ALA A 78 -3.30 13.49 -5.81
CA ALA A 78 -2.04 13.42 -5.08
C ALA A 78 -0.82 13.39 -6.02
N ALA A 79 -0.91 12.69 -7.16
CA ALA A 79 0.14 12.69 -8.17
C ALA A 79 0.35 14.08 -8.78
N ARG A 80 -0.72 14.82 -9.08
CA ARG A 80 -0.62 16.20 -9.58
C ARG A 80 0.05 17.12 -8.56
N GLU A 81 -0.23 16.95 -7.27
CA GLU A 81 0.44 17.70 -6.19
C GLU A 81 1.91 17.32 -6.07
N TYR A 82 2.24 16.03 -6.15
CA TYR A 82 3.61 15.54 -6.20
C TYR A 82 4.38 16.16 -7.39
N LEU A 83 3.78 16.22 -8.58
CA LEU A 83 4.39 16.76 -9.79
C LEU A 83 4.66 18.28 -9.71
N ARG A 84 3.92 19.04 -8.90
CA ARG A 84 4.18 20.46 -8.66
C ARG A 84 5.44 20.72 -7.84
N ARG A 85 5.93 19.70 -7.10
CA ARG A 85 7.18 19.83 -6.35
C ARG A 85 8.35 19.89 -7.32
N GLY A 86 9.35 20.72 -7.05
CA GLY A 86 10.62 20.71 -7.80
C GLY A 86 11.26 19.30 -7.73
N VAL A 87 11.89 18.86 -8.83
CA VAL A 87 12.43 17.48 -8.97
C VAL A 87 13.33 17.08 -7.80
N ALA A 88 14.23 17.98 -7.36
CA ALA A 88 15.11 17.73 -6.21
C ALA A 88 14.38 17.54 -4.87
N ASN A 89 13.11 17.95 -4.79
CA ASN A 89 12.27 17.85 -3.60
C ASN A 89 11.23 16.73 -3.67
N ARG A 90 11.30 15.86 -4.68
CA ARG A 90 10.38 14.73 -4.79
C ARG A 90 10.90 13.51 -4.04
N PRO A 91 10.04 12.79 -3.29
CA PRO A 91 10.32 11.42 -2.88
C PRO A 91 10.64 10.53 -4.08
N THR A 92 11.43 9.49 -3.89
CA THR A 92 11.77 8.53 -4.94
C THR A 92 10.85 7.32 -4.97
N ALA A 93 9.99 7.20 -3.96
CA ALA A 93 8.94 6.19 -3.90
C ALA A 93 7.68 6.75 -3.22
N SER A 94 6.52 6.23 -3.61
CA SER A 94 5.24 6.49 -2.95
C SER A 94 4.55 5.18 -2.57
N VAL A 95 4.09 5.12 -1.33
CA VAL A 95 3.18 4.08 -0.84
C VAL A 95 1.79 4.67 -0.83
N VAL A 96 0.90 4.09 -1.63
CA VAL A 96 -0.44 4.62 -1.86
C VAL A 96 -1.47 3.77 -1.14
N GLY A 97 -2.46 4.41 -0.56
CA GLY A 97 -3.41 3.86 0.40
C GLY A 97 -4.15 2.60 -0.05
N ASN A 98 -4.42 2.46 -1.35
CA ASN A 98 -4.94 1.25 -1.98
C ASN A 98 -4.58 1.20 -3.48
N ASP A 99 -4.91 0.09 -4.14
CA ASP A 99 -4.54 -0.13 -5.55
C ASP A 99 -5.32 0.80 -6.51
N ALA A 100 -6.58 1.11 -6.23
CA ALA A 100 -7.36 2.03 -7.07
C ALA A 100 -6.71 3.44 -7.09
N MET A 101 -6.33 3.95 -5.93
CA MET A 101 -5.58 5.21 -5.82
C MET A 101 -4.21 5.09 -6.48
N ALA A 102 -3.49 3.96 -6.28
CA ALA A 102 -2.16 3.74 -6.86
C ALA A 102 -2.19 3.76 -8.39
N ILE A 103 -3.19 3.14 -9.01
CA ILE A 103 -3.39 3.16 -10.46
C ILE A 103 -3.65 4.60 -10.93
N GLY A 104 -4.50 5.36 -10.23
CA GLY A 104 -4.73 6.77 -10.52
C GLY A 104 -3.46 7.61 -10.42
N PHE A 105 -2.69 7.39 -9.37
CA PHE A 105 -1.39 8.05 -9.12
C PHE A 105 -0.38 7.73 -10.23
N MET A 106 -0.18 6.46 -10.55
CA MET A 106 0.73 6.00 -11.60
C MET A 106 0.35 6.56 -12.97
N ARG A 107 -0.94 6.58 -13.30
CA ARG A 107 -1.45 7.12 -14.56
C ARG A 107 -1.05 8.58 -14.77
N GLU A 108 -1.17 9.42 -13.74
CA GLU A 108 -0.77 10.83 -13.82
C GLU A 108 0.75 11.00 -13.92
N LEU A 109 1.53 10.18 -13.21
CA LEU A 109 2.99 10.18 -13.34
C LEU A 109 3.43 9.82 -14.77
N LEU A 110 2.88 8.74 -15.32
CA LEU A 110 3.20 8.27 -16.68
C LEU A 110 2.79 9.31 -17.75
N LYS A 111 1.63 9.96 -17.60
CA LYS A 111 1.21 11.08 -18.48
C LYS A 111 2.20 12.25 -18.44
N ALA A 112 2.81 12.50 -17.29
CA ALA A 112 3.83 13.54 -17.13
C ALA A 112 5.24 13.09 -17.57
N GLY A 113 5.39 11.88 -18.11
CA GLY A 113 6.65 11.33 -18.59
C GLY A 113 7.58 10.80 -17.50
N VAL A 114 7.10 10.66 -16.26
CA VAL A 114 7.89 10.03 -15.17
C VAL A 114 7.96 8.53 -15.41
N ARG A 115 9.15 7.98 -15.43
CA ARG A 115 9.38 6.55 -15.64
C ARG A 115 9.22 5.79 -14.33
N ILE A 116 8.35 4.80 -14.34
CA ILE A 116 8.11 3.90 -13.21
C ILE A 116 8.67 2.52 -13.60
N PRO A 117 9.57 1.93 -12.82
CA PRO A 117 10.06 2.37 -11.50
C PRO A 117 11.36 3.20 -11.53
N GLU A 118 11.97 3.50 -12.71
CA GLU A 118 13.33 4.01 -12.84
C GLU A 118 13.53 5.37 -12.15
N GLU A 119 12.51 6.24 -12.17
CA GLU A 119 12.56 7.56 -11.54
C GLU A 119 11.72 7.63 -10.28
N HIS A 120 10.68 6.79 -10.20
CA HIS A 120 9.77 6.76 -9.06
C HIS A 120 9.13 5.38 -8.88
N SER A 121 9.28 4.80 -7.70
CA SER A 121 8.63 3.54 -7.33
C SER A 121 7.25 3.79 -6.73
N VAL A 122 6.28 2.91 -7.02
CA VAL A 122 4.92 2.96 -6.46
C VAL A 122 4.56 1.60 -5.90
N ALA A 123 4.04 1.58 -4.67
CA ALA A 123 3.45 0.40 -4.05
C ALA A 123 2.05 0.70 -3.54
N GLY A 124 1.17 -0.31 -3.57
CA GLY A 124 -0.22 -0.22 -3.16
C GLY A 124 -0.60 -1.26 -2.11
N PHE A 125 -1.91 -1.38 -1.91
CA PHE A 125 -2.57 -2.38 -1.06
C PHE A 125 -3.86 -2.81 -1.75
N ASP A 126 -4.29 -4.02 -1.56
CA ASP A 126 -5.51 -4.76 -1.88
C ASP A 126 -5.25 -5.96 -2.79
N GLY A 127 -4.35 -5.86 -3.79
CA GLY A 127 -4.07 -6.96 -4.71
C GLY A 127 -5.11 -7.11 -5.84
N VAL A 128 -5.71 -5.98 -6.28
CA VAL A 128 -6.71 -6.04 -7.34
C VAL A 128 -6.11 -6.46 -8.69
N GLU A 129 -6.89 -7.21 -9.48
CA GLU A 129 -6.46 -7.72 -10.78
C GLU A 129 -6.06 -6.61 -11.76
N GLU A 130 -6.74 -5.45 -11.71
CA GLU A 130 -6.39 -4.27 -12.51
C GLU A 130 -4.98 -3.78 -12.24
N GLY A 131 -4.52 -3.81 -10.97
CA GLY A 131 -3.15 -3.46 -10.60
C GLY A 131 -2.10 -4.40 -11.21
N ALA A 132 -2.42 -5.70 -11.27
CA ALA A 132 -1.55 -6.68 -11.90
C ALA A 132 -1.48 -6.53 -13.43
N ARG A 133 -2.58 -6.14 -14.06
CA ARG A 133 -2.68 -5.92 -15.51
C ARG A 133 -2.23 -4.52 -15.95
N PHE A 134 -2.07 -3.59 -15.02
CA PHE A 134 -1.56 -2.26 -15.33
C PHE A 134 -0.09 -2.35 -15.76
N TRP A 135 0.38 -1.41 -16.57
CA TRP A 135 1.79 -1.38 -16.96
C TRP A 135 2.45 -0.05 -16.53
N PRO A 136 3.55 -0.15 -15.75
CA PRO A 136 4.12 -1.35 -15.11
C PRO A 136 3.19 -1.95 -14.06
N GLY A 137 3.23 -3.29 -13.86
CA GLY A 137 2.39 -3.99 -12.89
C GLY A 137 2.63 -3.50 -11.46
N LEU A 138 1.56 -3.28 -10.71
CA LEU A 138 1.61 -2.67 -9.39
C LEU A 138 2.06 -3.65 -8.31
N THR A 139 3.18 -3.36 -7.65
CA THR A 139 3.60 -4.01 -6.39
C THR A 139 2.59 -3.65 -5.30
N THR A 140 2.03 -4.65 -4.61
CA THR A 140 0.95 -4.44 -3.65
C THR A 140 0.97 -5.48 -2.53
N ALA A 141 0.49 -5.10 -1.34
CA ALA A 141 0.16 -6.05 -0.28
C ALA A 141 -1.26 -6.56 -0.48
N GLU A 142 -1.42 -7.87 -0.75
CA GLU A 142 -2.67 -8.47 -1.19
C GLU A 142 -3.60 -8.77 0.00
N GLN A 143 -4.85 -8.30 -0.08
CA GLN A 143 -5.88 -8.66 0.88
C GLN A 143 -6.43 -10.06 0.56
N PRO A 144 -6.53 -10.97 1.53
CA PRO A 144 -7.08 -12.31 1.34
C PRO A 144 -8.63 -12.27 1.35
N MET A 145 -9.23 -11.60 0.35
CA MET A 145 -10.66 -11.30 0.30
C MET A 145 -11.55 -12.54 0.43
N GLU A 146 -11.13 -13.67 -0.17
CA GLU A 146 -11.86 -14.93 -0.05
C GLU A 146 -11.89 -15.43 1.40
N GLN A 147 -10.76 -15.39 2.10
CA GLN A 147 -10.66 -15.83 3.49
C GLN A 147 -11.46 -14.91 4.42
N LEU A 148 -11.39 -13.60 4.21
CA LEU A 148 -12.19 -12.61 4.95
C LEU A 148 -13.69 -12.86 4.76
N GLY A 149 -14.13 -13.07 3.51
CA GLY A 149 -15.53 -13.34 3.20
C GLY A 149 -16.03 -14.66 3.81
N ARG A 150 -15.25 -15.73 3.70
CA ARG A 150 -15.58 -17.03 4.32
C ARG A 150 -15.70 -16.92 5.84
N ALA A 151 -14.77 -16.24 6.51
CA ALA A 151 -14.81 -16.05 7.94
C ALA A 151 -16.03 -15.24 8.39
N ALA A 152 -16.36 -14.16 7.68
CA ALA A 152 -17.53 -13.34 7.97
C ALA A 152 -18.84 -14.13 7.83
N VAL A 153 -18.97 -14.93 6.77
CA VAL A 153 -20.16 -15.77 6.53
C VAL A 153 -20.26 -16.87 7.60
N ALA A 154 -19.16 -17.55 7.93
CA ALA A 154 -19.16 -18.58 8.97
C ALA A 154 -19.61 -18.02 10.32
N ALA A 155 -19.05 -16.89 10.74
CA ALA A 155 -19.43 -16.23 12.00
C ALA A 155 -20.91 -15.78 12.01
N LEU A 156 -21.44 -15.35 10.86
CA LEU A 156 -22.86 -15.00 10.75
C LEU A 156 -23.76 -16.21 10.89
N LEU A 157 -23.43 -17.35 10.25
CA LEU A 157 -24.19 -18.60 10.35
C LEU A 157 -24.16 -19.13 11.78
N ASP A 158 -22.99 -19.16 12.43
CA ASP A 158 -22.86 -19.57 13.84
C ASP A 158 -23.77 -18.73 14.76
N ARG A 159 -23.86 -17.42 14.50
CA ARG A 159 -24.73 -16.51 15.28
C ARG A 159 -26.23 -16.73 15.00
N ILE A 160 -26.59 -17.15 13.78
CA ILE A 160 -27.98 -17.50 13.45
C ILE A 160 -28.39 -18.80 14.13
N ASP A 161 -27.51 -19.79 14.13
CA ASP A 161 -27.78 -21.11 14.72
C ASP A 161 -27.77 -21.06 16.26
N ASP A 162 -26.91 -20.24 16.87
CA ASP A 162 -26.82 -19.99 18.30
C ASP A 162 -26.73 -18.49 18.62
N PRO A 163 -27.85 -17.80 18.81
CA PRO A 163 -27.89 -16.36 19.14
C PRO A 163 -27.15 -15.99 20.44
N GLU A 164 -27.00 -16.93 21.37
CA GLU A 164 -26.26 -16.72 22.63
C GLU A 164 -24.77 -17.10 22.52
N SER A 165 -24.36 -17.57 21.35
CA SER A 165 -22.96 -17.91 21.12
C SER A 165 -22.05 -16.69 21.35
N ASP A 166 -21.11 -16.84 22.29
CA ASP A 166 -20.14 -15.80 22.67
C ASP A 166 -18.96 -15.78 21.67
N VAL A 167 -19.28 -15.76 20.37
CA VAL A 167 -18.26 -15.64 19.30
C VAL A 167 -17.84 -14.19 19.15
N ALA A 168 -17.31 -13.62 20.23
CA ALA A 168 -16.56 -12.36 20.15
C ALA A 168 -15.16 -12.68 19.64
N MET A 169 -14.97 -12.77 18.32
CA MET A 169 -13.63 -13.03 17.76
C MET A 169 -13.23 -11.97 16.76
N THR A 170 -12.07 -11.40 17.00
CA THR A 170 -11.34 -10.70 15.98
C THR A 170 -10.41 -11.70 15.30
N VAL A 171 -10.61 -11.94 14.02
CA VAL A 171 -9.70 -12.75 13.19
C VAL A 171 -8.89 -11.83 12.30
N GLU A 172 -7.57 -11.97 12.35
CA GLU A 172 -6.65 -11.16 11.58
C GLU A 172 -5.93 -11.99 10.53
N TYR A 173 -5.91 -11.49 9.30
CA TYR A 173 -5.28 -12.14 8.15
C TYR A 173 -4.06 -11.37 7.68
N PRO A 174 -2.95 -12.07 7.36
CA PRO A 174 -1.78 -11.43 6.77
C PRO A 174 -2.10 -10.94 5.35
N MET A 175 -1.36 -9.91 4.92
CA MET A 175 -1.37 -9.39 3.56
C MET A 175 0.01 -9.65 2.94
N PRO A 176 0.20 -10.73 2.18
CA PRO A 176 1.47 -11.01 1.52
C PRO A 176 1.80 -9.91 0.49
N LEU A 177 3.08 -9.58 0.36
CA LEU A 177 3.55 -8.61 -0.61
C LEU A 177 3.80 -9.28 -1.96
N SER A 178 3.04 -8.89 -2.97
CA SER A 178 3.23 -9.28 -4.37
C SER A 178 4.12 -8.27 -5.08
N LEU A 179 5.34 -8.68 -5.38
CA LEU A 179 6.32 -7.85 -6.09
C LEU A 179 6.06 -7.87 -7.59
N ARG A 180 5.96 -6.67 -8.18
CA ARG A 180 5.76 -6.46 -9.62
C ARG A 180 6.68 -5.34 -10.12
N GLU A 181 6.40 -4.80 -11.30
CA GLU A 181 7.32 -3.92 -12.02
C GLU A 181 7.31 -2.46 -11.50
N SER A 182 6.31 -2.04 -10.74
CA SER A 182 6.16 -0.65 -10.28
C SER A 182 7.17 -0.24 -9.19
N THR A 183 7.94 -1.17 -8.65
CA THR A 183 9.03 -0.90 -7.71
C THR A 183 10.38 -1.35 -8.26
N GLY A 184 11.43 -0.58 -8.01
CA GLY A 184 12.79 -0.85 -8.46
C GLY A 184 13.82 -0.13 -7.58
N PRO A 185 15.13 -0.31 -7.86
CA PRO A 185 16.19 0.37 -7.13
C PRO A 185 16.00 1.89 -7.14
N ALA A 186 16.24 2.53 -6.00
CA ALA A 186 16.16 3.98 -5.90
C ALA A 186 17.09 4.67 -6.92
N PRO A 187 16.70 5.79 -7.52
CA PRO A 187 17.56 6.55 -8.42
C PRO A 187 18.92 6.85 -7.77
N GLY A 188 20.01 6.45 -8.44
CA GLY A 188 21.38 6.62 -7.94
C GLY A 188 21.87 5.56 -6.95
N ALA A 189 21.08 4.57 -6.58
CA ALA A 189 21.50 3.43 -5.77
C ALA A 189 22.35 2.46 -6.61
N SER A 190 23.67 2.49 -6.44
CA SER A 190 24.59 1.58 -7.12
C SER A 190 24.61 0.22 -6.42
N GLY A 191 24.44 -0.90 -7.19
CA GLY A 191 24.64 -2.26 -6.69
C GLY A 191 23.39 -2.96 -6.12
N VAL A 192 22.26 -2.34 -6.06
CA VAL A 192 21.00 -2.97 -5.64
C VAL A 192 20.38 -3.72 -6.83
N LYS A 193 20.23 -5.04 -6.69
CA LYS A 193 19.57 -5.87 -7.71
C LYS A 193 18.06 -5.78 -7.55
N ARG A 194 17.32 -5.72 -8.66
CA ARG A 194 15.87 -5.93 -8.67
C ARG A 194 15.56 -7.29 -8.03
N PRO A 195 14.64 -7.35 -7.05
CA PRO A 195 14.12 -8.64 -6.63
C PRO A 195 13.46 -9.34 -7.83
N ARG A 196 13.58 -10.67 -7.88
CA ARG A 196 12.89 -11.44 -8.93
C ARG A 196 11.39 -11.31 -8.70
N THR A 197 10.68 -10.79 -9.69
CA THR A 197 9.22 -10.86 -9.73
C THR A 197 8.81 -12.32 -9.69
N ALA A 198 7.88 -12.68 -8.82
CA ALA A 198 7.30 -14.01 -8.78
C ALA A 198 6.35 -14.15 -9.98
N ASN A 199 6.93 -14.48 -11.16
CA ASN A 199 6.19 -14.94 -12.32
C ASN A 199 6.62 -16.36 -12.63
N ALA A 200 5.77 -17.28 -12.35
CA ALA A 200 5.54 -18.52 -13.09
C ALA A 200 4.10 -18.99 -12.79
#